data_b8de41230ba9b24661c6c1fe76255638
#
_entry.id   b8de41230ba9b24661c6c1fe76255638
#
_cell.length_a   1.000
_cell.length_b   1.000
_cell.length_c   1.000
_cell.angle_alpha   90.00
_cell.angle_beta   90.00
_cell.angle_gamma   90.00
#
_symmetry.space_group_name_H-M   'P 1'
#
loop_
_entity.id
_entity.type
_entity.pdbx_description
1 polymer ?
#
loop_
_entity_poly.entity_id
_entity_poly.type
_entity_poly.pdbx_seq_one_letter_code
_entity_poly.pdbx_strand_id
1 'polypeptide(L)'
;MKSQISIENVSKVFGRHKALDNVSLEIKKGEIFALLGPNGAGKTTLISAICGLCRQSSGNIKVNDFDTVTHYKETRNQIGLVPQELPLDGFESVYNSCQFSRGLFGLKDSRDHIEKILKTLSLFDKRDEQIFGLSGGMKRRLLIAKALAHEPKILFLDEPTAGVDVSLRRDIWRLIEDQKKMGVTIILTTHYIEEAEQLADRVGIINSGEIILVKEKTALMSEFSKKTTFIRLSKKLKNPSFMKKNKKISLTENGMTLKLVGINNKSNELQSIVNLLSQNGIAFTEINTAVSYTHLTLPTNREV
;
A
#
# COMPACT_ATOMS: atom_id res chain seq x y z
N MET A 1 15.41 15.25 5.95
CA MET A 1 14.80 15.43 4.61
C MET A 1 13.68 16.43 4.73
N LYS A 2 13.50 17.32 3.74
CA LYS A 2 12.43 18.33 3.77
C LYS A 2 11.07 17.65 3.59
N SER A 3 10.06 18.07 4.40
CA SER A 3 8.67 17.63 4.22
C SER A 3 8.15 18.13 2.88
N GLN A 4 7.50 17.28 2.10
CA GLN A 4 6.88 17.64 0.82
C GLN A 4 5.37 17.86 0.99
N ILE A 5 4.75 17.13 1.90
CA ILE A 5 3.36 17.35 2.29
C ILE A 5 3.33 17.49 3.81
N SER A 6 2.74 18.57 4.30
CA SER A 6 2.47 18.82 5.73
C SER A 6 0.96 18.91 5.95
N ILE A 7 0.47 18.13 6.89
CA ILE A 7 -0.93 18.06 7.31
C ILE A 7 -0.95 18.38 8.79
N GLU A 8 -1.66 19.43 9.20
CA GLU A 8 -1.65 19.95 10.56
C GLU A 8 -3.09 20.06 11.10
N ASN A 9 -3.43 19.21 12.07
CA ASN A 9 -4.69 19.19 12.80
C ASN A 9 -5.93 19.20 11.89
N VAL A 10 -5.87 18.43 10.80
CA VAL A 10 -6.93 18.42 9.77
C VAL A 10 -8.11 17.58 10.23
N SER A 11 -9.30 18.19 10.20
CA SER A 11 -10.56 17.48 10.38
C SER A 11 -11.48 17.68 9.19
N LYS A 12 -12.30 16.65 8.89
CA LYS A 12 -13.33 16.71 7.86
C LYS A 12 -14.63 16.12 8.36
N VAL A 13 -15.69 16.91 8.28
CA VAL A 13 -17.04 16.51 8.70
C VAL A 13 -17.97 16.57 7.49
N PHE A 14 -18.76 15.52 7.30
CA PHE A 14 -19.86 15.44 6.33
C PHE A 14 -21.18 15.26 7.10
N GLY A 15 -21.96 16.32 7.20
CA GLY A 15 -23.16 16.30 8.03
C GLY A 15 -22.83 16.01 9.50
N ARG A 16 -23.24 14.83 9.98
CA ARG A 16 -22.94 14.36 11.36
C ARG A 16 -21.73 13.41 11.42
N HIS A 17 -21.22 12.97 10.26
CA HIS A 17 -20.12 12.02 10.21
C HIS A 17 -18.77 12.73 10.15
N LYS A 18 -17.91 12.46 11.12
CA LYS A 18 -16.53 12.96 11.17
C LYS A 18 -15.62 11.96 10.46
N ALA A 19 -15.30 12.23 9.20
CA ALA A 19 -14.49 11.35 8.36
C ALA A 19 -12.98 11.47 8.62
N LEU A 20 -12.53 12.66 9.09
CA LEU A 20 -11.16 12.88 9.58
C LEU A 20 -11.25 13.63 10.91
N ASP A 21 -10.45 13.22 11.87
CA ASP A 21 -10.38 13.77 13.21
C ASP A 21 -8.95 14.15 13.58
N ASN A 22 -8.66 15.45 13.58
CA ASN A 22 -7.41 16.04 14.05
C ASN A 22 -6.14 15.34 13.46
N VAL A 23 -6.18 15.03 12.17
CA VAL A 23 -5.08 14.34 11.46
C VAL A 23 -3.88 15.25 11.33
N SER A 24 -2.71 14.79 11.81
CA SER A 24 -1.42 15.43 11.59
C SER A 24 -0.44 14.41 11.00
N LEU A 25 0.20 14.76 9.87
CA LEU A 25 1.07 13.86 9.12
C LEU A 25 2.05 14.65 8.28
N GLU A 26 3.30 14.17 8.21
CA GLU A 26 4.32 14.67 7.28
C GLU A 26 4.76 13.57 6.32
N ILE A 27 4.84 13.91 5.02
CA ILE A 27 5.35 13.03 3.97
C ILE A 27 6.62 13.66 3.39
N LYS A 28 7.69 12.86 3.36
CA LYS A 28 9.01 13.30 2.91
C LYS A 28 9.12 13.24 1.38
N LYS A 29 9.96 14.09 0.81
CA LYS A 29 10.22 14.09 -0.63
C LYS A 29 10.90 12.79 -1.07
N GLY A 30 10.39 12.17 -2.13
CA GLY A 30 10.96 10.98 -2.78
C GLY A 30 10.71 9.67 -2.02
N GLU A 31 9.87 9.67 -0.96
CA GLU A 31 9.48 8.43 -0.29
C GLU A 31 8.23 7.80 -0.91
N ILE A 32 8.07 6.51 -0.72
CA ILE A 32 6.78 5.83 -0.84
C ILE A 32 6.17 5.77 0.56
N PHE A 33 5.08 6.47 0.76
CA PHE A 33 4.30 6.46 1.99
C PHE A 33 3.03 5.62 1.79
N ALA A 34 2.87 4.56 2.58
CA ALA A 34 1.65 3.76 2.58
C ALA A 34 0.72 4.19 3.72
N LEU A 35 -0.52 4.51 3.40
CA LEU A 35 -1.59 4.75 4.37
C LEU A 35 -2.44 3.48 4.50
N LEU A 36 -2.22 2.74 5.57
CA LEU A 36 -2.88 1.46 5.86
C LEU A 36 -4.09 1.66 6.77
N GLY A 37 -5.23 1.08 6.40
CA GLY A 37 -6.42 1.14 7.24
C GLY A 37 -7.61 0.39 6.63
N PRO A 38 -8.63 0.06 7.43
CA PRO A 38 -9.84 -0.61 6.94
C PRO A 38 -10.64 0.30 5.99
N ASN A 39 -11.63 -0.30 5.32
CA ASN A 39 -12.59 0.47 4.53
C ASN A 39 -13.37 1.41 5.47
N GLY A 40 -13.59 2.66 5.03
CA GLY A 40 -14.22 3.68 5.86
C GLY A 40 -13.32 4.36 6.90
N ALA A 41 -12.02 4.01 6.99
CA ALA A 41 -11.09 4.62 7.94
C ALA A 41 -10.75 6.10 7.66
N GLY A 42 -11.13 6.65 6.50
CA GLY A 42 -10.84 8.03 6.10
C GLY A 42 -9.72 8.17 5.06
N LYS A 43 -9.15 7.07 4.53
CA LYS A 43 -8.03 7.08 3.55
C LYS A 43 -8.33 7.94 2.34
N THR A 44 -9.39 7.62 1.60
CA THR A 44 -9.83 8.35 0.40
C THR A 44 -10.20 9.80 0.71
N THR A 45 -10.79 10.06 1.90
CA THR A 45 -11.12 11.43 2.35
C THR A 45 -9.85 12.25 2.56
N LEU A 46 -8.81 11.66 3.16
CA LEU A 46 -7.53 12.35 3.38
C LEU A 46 -6.86 12.66 2.04
N ILE A 47 -6.77 11.69 1.12
CA ILE A 47 -6.27 11.93 -0.25
C ILE A 47 -7.07 13.05 -0.93
N SER A 48 -8.40 12.99 -0.88
CA SER A 48 -9.26 13.98 -1.50
C SER A 48 -9.04 15.39 -0.94
N ALA A 49 -8.78 15.51 0.36
CA ALA A 49 -8.46 16.80 0.99
C ALA A 49 -7.09 17.33 0.54
N ILE A 50 -6.06 16.47 0.46
CA ILE A 50 -4.72 16.87 -0.02
C ILE A 50 -4.75 17.26 -1.50
N CYS A 51 -5.46 16.51 -2.33
CA CYS A 51 -5.62 16.79 -3.77
C CYS A 51 -6.55 17.97 -4.06
N GLY A 52 -7.18 18.56 -3.02
CA GLY A 52 -8.11 19.68 -3.16
C GLY A 52 -9.43 19.31 -3.83
N LEU A 53 -9.82 18.03 -3.82
CA LEU A 53 -11.12 17.54 -4.30
C LEU A 53 -12.24 17.81 -3.26
N CYS A 54 -11.89 17.83 -1.98
CA CYS A 54 -12.78 18.29 -0.93
C CYS A 54 -12.02 19.25 0.01
N ARG A 55 -12.71 20.26 0.51
CA ARG A 55 -12.14 21.19 1.49
C ARG A 55 -12.23 20.59 2.87
N GLN A 56 -11.14 20.67 3.65
CA GLN A 56 -11.14 20.31 5.08
C GLN A 56 -12.07 21.22 5.87
N SER A 57 -12.62 20.73 6.99
CA SER A 57 -13.46 21.52 7.90
C SER A 57 -12.62 22.39 8.83
N SER A 58 -11.44 21.91 9.24
CA SER A 58 -10.46 22.64 10.05
C SER A 58 -9.04 22.11 9.77
N GLY A 59 -8.03 22.82 10.26
CA GLY A 59 -6.63 22.50 10.06
C GLY A 59 -6.07 23.03 8.74
N ASN A 60 -4.81 22.67 8.47
CA ASN A 60 -4.08 23.17 7.31
C ASN A 60 -3.38 22.06 6.55
N ILE A 61 -3.35 22.15 5.22
CA ILE A 61 -2.63 21.19 4.34
C ILE A 61 -1.74 22.00 3.41
N LYS A 62 -0.44 21.66 3.37
CA LYS A 62 0.53 22.26 2.46
C LYS A 62 1.20 21.19 1.60
N VAL A 63 1.40 21.53 0.34
CA VAL A 63 2.16 20.73 -0.65
C VAL A 63 3.29 21.58 -1.17
N ASN A 64 4.54 21.19 -0.93
CA ASN A 64 5.74 22.00 -1.25
C ASN A 64 5.61 23.46 -0.78
N ASP A 65 5.21 23.64 0.48
CA ASP A 65 4.98 24.93 1.16
C ASP A 65 3.76 25.72 0.64
N PHE A 66 3.05 25.27 -0.40
CA PHE A 66 1.84 25.90 -0.91
C PHE A 66 0.61 25.34 -0.19
N ASP A 67 -0.24 26.22 0.34
CA ASP A 67 -1.52 25.84 0.95
C ASP A 67 -2.50 25.33 -0.11
N THR A 68 -3.14 24.20 0.14
CA THR A 68 -4.00 23.52 -0.84
C THR A 68 -5.30 24.24 -1.17
N VAL A 69 -5.72 25.19 -0.33
CA VAL A 69 -6.95 25.99 -0.52
C VAL A 69 -6.63 27.28 -1.26
N THR A 70 -5.65 28.04 -0.79
CA THR A 70 -5.31 29.36 -1.33
C THR A 70 -4.46 29.30 -2.61
N HIS A 71 -3.60 28.27 -2.72
CA HIS A 71 -2.72 28.02 -3.86
C HIS A 71 -3.07 26.72 -4.59
N TYR A 72 -4.38 26.49 -4.80
CA TYR A 72 -4.87 25.22 -5.34
C TYR A 72 -4.36 24.88 -6.74
N LYS A 73 -4.04 25.88 -7.58
CA LYS A 73 -3.48 25.66 -8.91
C LYS A 73 -2.06 25.11 -8.83
N GLU A 74 -1.22 25.76 -8.02
CA GLU A 74 0.17 25.38 -7.80
C GLU A 74 0.29 23.98 -7.20
N THR A 75 -0.60 23.64 -6.25
CA THR A 75 -0.60 22.32 -5.61
C THR A 75 -1.09 21.24 -6.56
N ARG A 76 -2.20 21.45 -7.27
CA ARG A 76 -2.76 20.46 -8.21
C ARG A 76 -1.83 20.18 -9.38
N ASN A 77 -1.11 21.19 -9.89
CA ASN A 77 -0.13 21.01 -10.97
C ASN A 77 1.02 20.05 -10.57
N GLN A 78 1.24 19.82 -9.31
CA GLN A 78 2.30 18.94 -8.81
C GLN A 78 1.79 17.54 -8.46
N ILE A 79 0.48 17.30 -8.51
CA ILE A 79 -0.17 16.09 -8.03
C ILE A 79 -0.78 15.32 -9.20
N GLY A 80 -0.40 14.04 -9.32
CA GLY A 80 -1.13 13.04 -10.09
C GLY A 80 -1.99 12.20 -9.14
N LEU A 81 -3.23 11.92 -9.52
CA LEU A 81 -4.15 11.11 -8.74
C LEU A 81 -4.69 9.95 -9.57
N VAL A 82 -4.55 8.75 -9.04
CA VAL A 82 -5.19 7.53 -9.55
C VAL A 82 -6.27 7.12 -8.55
N PRO A 83 -7.55 7.33 -8.86
CA PRO A 83 -8.64 6.98 -7.96
C PRO A 83 -8.87 5.46 -7.92
N GLN A 84 -9.61 5.00 -6.92
CA GLN A 84 -9.99 3.59 -6.77
C GLN A 84 -10.88 3.11 -7.93
N GLU A 85 -11.86 3.92 -8.33
CA GLU A 85 -12.73 3.65 -9.47
C GLU A 85 -12.01 3.91 -10.81
N LEU A 86 -12.57 3.41 -11.92
CA LEU A 86 -12.03 3.56 -13.27
C LEU A 86 -12.86 4.58 -14.09
N PRO A 87 -12.81 5.88 -13.80
CA PRO A 87 -13.56 6.92 -14.52
C PRO A 87 -12.90 7.19 -15.87
N LEU A 88 -13.10 6.30 -16.83
CA LEU A 88 -12.55 6.38 -18.19
C LEU A 88 -13.68 6.51 -19.21
N ASP A 89 -13.52 7.44 -20.16
CA ASP A 89 -14.36 7.51 -21.34
C ASP A 89 -13.98 6.37 -22.29
N GLY A 90 -14.89 5.42 -22.48
CA GLY A 90 -14.64 4.22 -23.26
C GLY A 90 -14.44 4.44 -24.76
N PHE A 91 -14.96 5.53 -25.30
CA PHE A 91 -14.91 5.85 -26.74
C PHE A 91 -13.63 6.59 -27.14
N GLU A 92 -12.90 7.13 -26.19
CA GLU A 92 -11.63 7.83 -26.44
C GLU A 92 -10.50 6.81 -26.69
N SER A 93 -9.46 7.21 -27.45
CA SER A 93 -8.27 6.38 -27.59
C SER A 93 -7.33 6.53 -26.37
N VAL A 94 -6.49 5.50 -26.18
CA VAL A 94 -5.50 5.50 -25.10
C VAL A 94 -4.60 6.72 -25.16
N TYR A 95 -4.08 7.04 -26.34
CA TYR A 95 -3.19 8.18 -26.56
C TYR A 95 -3.88 9.50 -26.28
N ASN A 96 -5.04 9.74 -26.91
CA ASN A 96 -5.79 10.98 -26.77
C ASN A 96 -6.23 11.23 -25.33
N SER A 97 -6.58 10.19 -24.59
CA SER A 97 -6.95 10.27 -23.17
C SER A 97 -5.78 10.78 -22.32
N CYS A 98 -4.54 10.35 -22.61
CA CYS A 98 -3.34 10.87 -21.95
C CYS A 98 -3.01 12.31 -22.37
N GLN A 99 -3.12 12.61 -23.67
CA GLN A 99 -2.92 13.94 -24.22
C GLN A 99 -3.89 14.95 -23.63
N PHE A 100 -5.18 14.57 -23.56
CA PHE A 100 -6.21 15.40 -22.93
C PHE A 100 -5.89 15.69 -21.47
N SER A 101 -5.47 14.66 -20.70
CA SER A 101 -5.06 14.84 -19.31
C SER A 101 -3.90 15.84 -19.19
N ARG A 102 -2.89 15.77 -20.05
CA ARG A 102 -1.78 16.72 -20.10
C ARG A 102 -2.24 18.15 -20.41
N GLY A 103 -3.15 18.29 -21.37
CA GLY A 103 -3.74 19.58 -21.79
C GLY A 103 -4.51 20.28 -20.67
N LEU A 104 -5.20 19.53 -19.79
CA LEU A 104 -5.92 20.09 -18.64
C LEU A 104 -5.01 20.85 -17.67
N PHE A 105 -3.72 20.51 -17.63
CA PHE A 105 -2.71 21.19 -16.83
C PHE A 105 -1.98 22.31 -17.60
N GLY A 106 -2.49 22.68 -18.79
CA GLY A 106 -1.92 23.76 -19.60
C GLY A 106 -0.59 23.42 -20.28
N LEU A 107 -0.19 22.15 -20.28
CA LEU A 107 1.03 21.70 -20.91
C LEU A 107 0.81 21.43 -22.40
N LYS A 108 1.79 21.83 -23.22
CA LYS A 108 1.78 21.52 -24.65
C LYS A 108 1.81 20.01 -24.89
N ASP A 109 1.28 19.62 -26.04
CA ASP A 109 1.43 18.25 -26.50
C ASP A 109 2.91 17.83 -26.53
N SER A 110 3.18 16.64 -26.04
CA SER A 110 4.49 16.03 -26.09
C SER A 110 4.33 14.56 -26.40
N ARG A 111 4.33 14.26 -27.70
CA ARG A 111 4.16 12.90 -28.21
C ARG A 111 5.22 11.97 -27.60
N ASP A 112 6.47 12.39 -27.59
CA ASP A 112 7.58 11.61 -27.06
C ASP A 112 7.38 11.25 -25.57
N HIS A 113 6.88 12.21 -24.79
CA HIS A 113 6.63 11.98 -23.36
C HIS A 113 5.49 10.99 -23.13
N ILE A 114 4.36 11.18 -23.83
CA ILE A 114 3.20 10.26 -23.72
C ILE A 114 3.58 8.87 -24.20
N GLU A 115 4.26 8.75 -25.34
CA GLU A 115 4.71 7.46 -25.86
C GLU A 115 5.68 6.75 -24.89
N LYS A 116 6.60 7.51 -24.25
CA LYS A 116 7.49 6.98 -23.22
C LYS A 116 6.71 6.40 -22.03
N ILE A 117 5.70 7.12 -21.54
CA ILE A 117 4.83 6.64 -20.46
C ILE A 117 4.10 5.37 -20.91
N LEU A 118 3.48 5.37 -22.08
CA LEU A 118 2.74 4.23 -22.60
C LEU A 118 3.63 3.00 -22.80
N LYS A 119 4.89 3.20 -23.24
CA LYS A 119 5.90 2.12 -23.33
C LYS A 119 6.24 1.54 -21.95
N THR A 120 6.51 2.41 -20.98
CA THR A 120 6.78 1.99 -19.58
C THR A 120 5.63 1.19 -18.99
N LEU A 121 4.38 1.52 -19.37
CA LEU A 121 3.16 0.88 -18.88
C LEU A 121 2.68 -0.28 -19.74
N SER A 122 3.44 -0.68 -20.77
CA SER A 122 3.07 -1.73 -21.74
C SER A 122 1.69 -1.48 -22.39
N LEU A 123 1.43 -0.23 -22.74
CA LEU A 123 0.21 0.24 -23.42
C LEU A 123 0.50 0.83 -24.81
N PHE A 124 1.77 0.91 -25.22
CA PHE A 124 2.17 1.58 -26.46
C PHE A 124 1.54 0.96 -27.70
N ASP A 125 1.48 -0.38 -27.78
CA ASP A 125 0.88 -1.09 -28.90
C ASP A 125 -0.64 -0.90 -29.00
N LYS A 126 -1.26 -0.44 -27.90
CA LYS A 126 -2.69 -0.16 -27.78
C LYS A 126 -3.03 1.33 -27.82
N ARG A 127 -2.05 2.20 -28.15
CA ARG A 127 -2.20 3.66 -28.05
C ARG A 127 -3.34 4.22 -28.91
N ASP A 128 -3.60 3.61 -30.06
CA ASP A 128 -4.62 4.04 -31.02
C ASP A 128 -5.98 3.31 -30.80
N GLU A 129 -6.01 2.31 -29.91
CA GLU A 129 -7.24 1.57 -29.59
C GLU A 129 -8.16 2.35 -28.66
N GLN A 130 -9.47 2.12 -28.80
CA GLN A 130 -10.46 2.67 -27.88
C GLN A 130 -10.37 2.01 -26.51
N ILE A 131 -10.55 2.82 -25.47
CA ILE A 131 -10.47 2.39 -24.06
C ILE A 131 -11.50 1.30 -23.73
N PHE A 132 -12.63 1.30 -24.44
CA PHE A 132 -13.67 0.28 -24.26
C PHE A 132 -13.12 -1.14 -24.44
N GLY A 133 -12.24 -1.36 -25.44
CA GLY A 133 -11.63 -2.66 -25.75
C GLY A 133 -10.55 -3.13 -24.78
N LEU A 134 -10.12 -2.28 -23.84
CA LEU A 134 -9.06 -2.63 -22.90
C LEU A 134 -9.55 -3.54 -21.78
N SER A 135 -8.69 -4.48 -21.34
CA SER A 135 -8.92 -5.25 -20.12
C SER A 135 -8.91 -4.34 -18.87
N GLY A 136 -9.48 -4.81 -17.76
CA GLY A 136 -9.49 -4.05 -16.50
C GLY A 136 -8.08 -3.65 -16.05
N GLY A 137 -7.09 -4.54 -16.20
CA GLY A 137 -5.70 -4.25 -15.90
C GLY A 137 -5.06 -3.20 -16.81
N MET A 138 -5.40 -3.22 -18.12
CA MET A 138 -4.96 -2.19 -19.04
C MET A 138 -5.60 -0.83 -18.73
N LYS A 139 -6.87 -0.81 -18.35
CA LYS A 139 -7.58 0.38 -17.90
C LYS A 139 -6.92 0.97 -16.64
N ARG A 140 -6.50 0.10 -15.69
CA ARG A 140 -5.79 0.56 -14.48
C ARG A 140 -4.44 1.19 -14.83
N ARG A 141 -3.67 0.56 -15.72
CA ARG A 141 -2.42 1.14 -16.23
C ARG A 141 -2.63 2.46 -16.97
N LEU A 142 -3.71 2.57 -17.73
CA LEU A 142 -4.06 3.83 -18.40
C LEU A 142 -4.37 4.96 -17.41
N LEU A 143 -5.06 4.70 -16.30
CA LEU A 143 -5.26 5.72 -15.25
C LEU A 143 -3.93 6.22 -14.68
N ILE A 144 -2.98 5.32 -14.48
CA ILE A 144 -1.63 5.72 -14.05
C ILE A 144 -0.94 6.55 -15.14
N ALA A 145 -1.06 6.16 -16.42
CA ALA A 145 -0.53 6.95 -17.54
C ALA A 145 -1.11 8.37 -17.56
N LYS A 146 -2.41 8.50 -17.40
CA LYS A 146 -3.11 9.81 -17.34
C LYS A 146 -2.62 10.63 -16.16
N ALA A 147 -2.46 10.03 -14.99
CA ALA A 147 -1.96 10.71 -13.79
C ALA A 147 -0.49 11.17 -13.92
N LEU A 148 0.31 10.48 -14.75
CA LEU A 148 1.71 10.85 -15.04
C LEU A 148 1.87 11.78 -16.23
N ALA A 149 0.84 11.97 -17.06
CA ALA A 149 0.94 12.71 -18.33
C ALA A 149 1.39 14.16 -18.17
N HIS A 150 1.11 14.80 -17.05
CA HIS A 150 1.51 16.17 -16.73
C HIS A 150 2.78 16.27 -15.86
N GLU A 151 3.57 15.17 -15.74
CA GLU A 151 4.86 15.14 -15.03
C GLU A 151 4.77 15.57 -13.55
N PRO A 152 3.87 14.94 -12.77
CA PRO A 152 3.67 15.32 -11.38
C PRO A 152 4.91 15.01 -10.53
N LYS A 153 5.12 15.79 -9.47
CA LYS A 153 6.16 15.53 -8.45
C LYS A 153 5.67 14.57 -7.37
N ILE A 154 4.35 14.41 -7.26
CA ILE A 154 3.66 13.62 -6.24
C ILE A 154 2.60 12.78 -6.92
N LEU A 155 2.56 11.49 -6.65
CA LEU A 155 1.57 10.55 -7.18
C LEU A 155 0.76 9.92 -6.05
N PHE A 156 -0.54 10.14 -6.08
CA PHE A 156 -1.49 9.47 -5.20
C PHE A 156 -2.11 8.27 -5.89
N LEU A 157 -2.14 7.14 -5.20
CA LEU A 157 -2.70 5.88 -5.67
C LEU A 157 -3.71 5.38 -4.62
N ASP A 158 -5.00 5.52 -4.92
CA ASP A 158 -6.05 5.06 -4.01
C ASP A 158 -6.38 3.60 -4.30
N GLU A 159 -5.96 2.70 -3.41
CA GLU A 159 -6.09 1.25 -3.49
C GLU A 159 -5.66 0.67 -4.87
N PRO A 160 -4.39 0.88 -5.30
CA PRO A 160 -3.95 0.63 -6.68
C PRO A 160 -4.09 -0.82 -7.12
N THR A 161 -4.11 -1.78 -6.20
CA THR A 161 -4.17 -3.21 -6.51
C THR A 161 -5.46 -3.89 -6.06
N ALA A 162 -6.48 -3.10 -5.64
CA ALA A 162 -7.76 -3.67 -5.26
C ALA A 162 -8.44 -4.37 -6.45
N GLY A 163 -8.85 -5.62 -6.25
CA GLY A 163 -9.57 -6.39 -7.27
C GLY A 163 -8.73 -6.85 -8.47
N VAL A 164 -7.38 -6.76 -8.40
CA VAL A 164 -6.50 -7.23 -9.47
C VAL A 164 -5.86 -8.58 -9.12
N ASP A 165 -5.55 -9.37 -10.15
CA ASP A 165 -4.84 -10.64 -9.99
C ASP A 165 -3.39 -10.46 -9.53
N VAL A 166 -2.75 -11.56 -9.11
CA VAL A 166 -1.40 -11.56 -8.52
C VAL A 166 -0.34 -11.09 -9.53
N SER A 167 -0.49 -11.41 -10.82
CA SER A 167 0.49 -11.04 -11.84
C SER A 167 0.45 -9.54 -12.10
N LEU A 168 -0.73 -8.98 -12.28
CA LEU A 168 -0.94 -7.57 -12.50
C LEU A 168 -0.55 -6.73 -11.28
N ARG A 169 -0.78 -7.25 -10.07
CA ARG A 169 -0.32 -6.59 -8.83
C ARG A 169 1.19 -6.38 -8.83
N ARG A 170 1.97 -7.40 -9.22
CA ARG A 170 3.43 -7.29 -9.31
C ARG A 170 3.87 -6.27 -10.36
N ASP A 171 3.18 -6.19 -11.49
CA ASP A 171 3.50 -5.21 -12.54
C ASP A 171 3.24 -3.78 -12.06
N ILE A 172 2.13 -3.54 -11.34
CA ILE A 172 1.84 -2.25 -10.72
C ILE A 172 2.91 -1.89 -9.68
N TRP A 173 3.34 -2.83 -8.85
CA TRP A 173 4.39 -2.59 -7.85
C TRP A 173 5.72 -2.19 -8.49
N ARG A 174 6.17 -2.89 -9.54
CA ARG A 174 7.39 -2.52 -10.29
C ARG A 174 7.29 -1.09 -10.83
N LEU A 175 6.14 -0.75 -11.39
CA LEU A 175 5.90 0.57 -11.91
C LEU A 175 5.99 1.65 -10.82
N ILE A 176 5.41 1.41 -9.64
CA ILE A 176 5.48 2.31 -8.48
C ILE A 176 6.96 2.50 -8.07
N GLU A 177 7.73 1.42 -7.97
CA GLU A 177 9.16 1.49 -7.67
C GLU A 177 9.95 2.28 -8.72
N ASP A 178 9.63 2.12 -10.01
CA ASP A 178 10.30 2.85 -11.09
C ASP A 178 9.97 4.34 -11.05
N GLN A 179 8.74 4.73 -10.72
CA GLN A 179 8.40 6.14 -10.51
C GLN A 179 9.17 6.74 -9.32
N LYS A 180 9.31 5.99 -8.22
CA LYS A 180 10.15 6.41 -7.10
C LYS A 180 11.60 6.65 -7.51
N LYS A 181 12.19 5.73 -8.30
CA LYS A 181 13.57 5.89 -8.81
C LYS A 181 13.74 7.15 -9.65
N MET A 182 12.68 7.61 -10.33
CA MET A 182 12.65 8.87 -11.05
C MET A 182 12.46 10.09 -10.14
N GLY A 183 12.37 9.90 -8.83
CA GLY A 183 12.26 10.97 -7.83
C GLY A 183 10.84 11.42 -7.52
N VAL A 184 9.83 10.72 -8.00
CA VAL A 184 8.43 11.00 -7.68
C VAL A 184 8.15 10.55 -6.24
N THR A 185 7.49 11.41 -5.46
CA THR A 185 6.96 11.02 -4.13
C THR A 185 5.65 10.30 -4.31
N ILE A 186 5.47 9.17 -3.66
CA ILE A 186 4.30 8.33 -3.87
C ILE A 186 3.55 8.13 -2.57
N ILE A 187 2.25 8.36 -2.60
CA ILE A 187 1.35 8.07 -1.51
C ILE A 187 0.35 7.03 -2.00
N LEU A 188 0.33 5.87 -1.36
CA LEU A 188 -0.64 4.84 -1.67
C LEU A 188 -1.51 4.52 -0.46
N THR A 189 -2.80 4.30 -0.70
CA THR A 189 -3.70 3.75 0.30
C THR A 189 -3.85 2.26 0.07
N THR A 190 -3.97 1.51 1.14
CA THR A 190 -4.24 0.08 1.06
C THR A 190 -4.86 -0.44 2.35
N HIS A 191 -5.53 -1.57 2.26
CA HIS A 191 -5.93 -2.37 3.42
C HIS A 191 -5.13 -3.70 3.48
N TYR A 192 -4.20 -3.91 2.53
CA TYR A 192 -3.31 -5.07 2.48
C TYR A 192 -1.94 -4.72 3.04
N ILE A 193 -1.54 -5.40 4.11
CA ILE A 193 -0.25 -5.16 4.75
C ILE A 193 0.92 -5.58 3.86
N GLU A 194 0.73 -6.61 3.02
CA GLU A 194 1.74 -7.09 2.09
C GLU A 194 2.14 -6.00 1.08
N GLU A 195 1.21 -5.16 0.66
CA GLU A 195 1.48 -4.06 -0.25
C GLU A 195 2.34 -2.98 0.43
N ALA A 196 2.01 -2.62 1.67
CA ALA A 196 2.81 -1.71 2.47
C ALA A 196 4.21 -2.28 2.77
N GLU A 197 4.32 -3.58 3.08
CA GLU A 197 5.59 -4.28 3.31
C GLU A 197 6.47 -4.28 2.06
N GLN A 198 5.88 -4.52 0.89
CA GLN A 198 6.65 -4.59 -0.36
C GLN A 198 7.16 -3.21 -0.79
N LEU A 199 6.31 -2.20 -0.79
CA LEU A 199 6.55 -0.94 -1.47
C LEU A 199 7.02 0.20 -0.56
N ALA A 200 6.46 0.32 0.64
CA ALA A 200 6.61 1.54 1.44
C ALA A 200 8.00 1.71 2.05
N ASP A 201 8.40 2.96 2.23
CA ASP A 201 9.50 3.34 3.12
C ASP A 201 8.96 3.56 4.54
N ARG A 202 7.83 4.27 4.64
CA ARG A 202 7.10 4.53 5.88
C ARG A 202 5.64 4.17 5.74
N VAL A 203 5.05 3.76 6.84
CA VAL A 203 3.64 3.35 6.91
C VAL A 203 2.94 4.17 7.98
N GLY A 204 1.82 4.79 7.60
CA GLY A 204 0.86 5.37 8.51
C GLY A 204 -0.34 4.44 8.69
N ILE A 205 -0.77 4.20 9.91
CA ILE A 205 -2.01 3.47 10.18
C ILE A 205 -3.10 4.49 10.51
N ILE A 206 -4.19 4.43 9.75
CA ILE A 206 -5.38 5.25 9.98
C ILE A 206 -6.57 4.38 10.37
N ASN A 207 -7.33 4.80 11.37
CA ASN A 207 -8.56 4.16 11.78
C ASN A 207 -9.56 5.22 12.28
N SER A 208 -10.82 5.09 11.90
CA SER A 208 -11.90 5.99 12.34
C SER A 208 -11.57 7.49 12.18
N GLY A 209 -10.86 7.85 11.11
CA GLY A 209 -10.47 9.23 10.81
C GLY A 209 -9.22 9.74 11.52
N GLU A 210 -8.55 8.94 12.35
CA GLU A 210 -7.37 9.32 13.12
C GLU A 210 -6.12 8.57 12.67
N ILE A 211 -4.96 9.24 12.66
CA ILE A 211 -3.67 8.58 12.48
C ILE A 211 -3.23 7.95 13.81
N ILE A 212 -3.25 6.63 13.87
CA ILE A 212 -2.90 5.86 15.07
C ILE A 212 -1.39 5.83 15.28
N LEU A 213 -0.62 5.65 14.19
CA LEU A 213 0.84 5.66 14.24
C LEU A 213 1.43 5.91 12.86
N VAL A 214 2.68 6.39 12.84
CA VAL A 214 3.52 6.47 11.64
C VAL A 214 4.90 5.92 11.98
N LYS A 215 5.36 4.92 11.23
CA LYS A 215 6.66 4.27 11.45
C LYS A 215 7.38 3.96 10.14
N GLU A 216 8.70 3.83 10.22
CA GLU A 216 9.49 3.20 9.15
C GLU A 216 9.00 1.76 8.95
N LYS A 217 8.92 1.31 7.69
CA LYS A 217 8.44 -0.03 7.34
C LYS A 217 9.13 -1.13 8.15
N THR A 218 10.45 -1.09 8.24
CA THR A 218 11.25 -2.10 8.94
C THR A 218 10.92 -2.19 10.42
N ALA A 219 10.71 -1.04 11.09
CA ALA A 219 10.30 -0.99 12.48
C ALA A 219 8.90 -1.55 12.68
N LEU A 220 7.95 -1.15 11.82
CA LEU A 220 6.58 -1.65 11.86
C LEU A 220 6.53 -3.17 11.67
N MET A 221 7.19 -3.67 10.61
CA MET A 221 7.20 -5.10 10.31
C MET A 221 7.85 -5.92 11.41
N SER A 222 8.89 -5.39 12.09
CA SER A 222 9.52 -6.09 13.22
C SER A 222 8.58 -6.24 14.42
N GLU A 223 7.69 -5.28 14.66
CA GLU A 223 6.72 -5.34 15.76
C GLU A 223 5.55 -6.27 15.46
N PHE A 224 5.06 -6.26 14.21
CA PHE A 224 3.85 -6.97 13.83
C PHE A 224 4.10 -8.35 13.20
N SER A 225 5.30 -8.61 12.65
CA SER A 225 5.62 -9.91 12.07
C SER A 225 5.94 -10.93 13.15
N LYS A 226 4.92 -11.53 13.77
CA LYS A 226 5.15 -12.78 14.50
C LYS A 226 5.45 -13.86 13.48
N LYS A 227 6.74 -14.17 13.31
CA LYS A 227 7.15 -15.31 12.51
C LYS A 227 6.60 -16.56 13.15
N THR A 228 5.79 -17.29 12.40
CA THR A 228 5.33 -18.62 12.78
C THR A 228 6.08 -19.62 11.93
N THR A 229 6.93 -20.43 12.57
CA THR A 229 7.63 -21.51 11.88
C THR A 229 6.83 -22.80 12.04
N PHE A 230 6.58 -23.47 10.93
CA PHE A 230 5.95 -24.78 10.89
C PHE A 230 7.01 -25.82 10.58
N ILE A 231 7.12 -26.83 11.45
CA ILE A 231 8.00 -27.99 11.24
C ILE A 231 7.11 -29.21 10.98
N ARG A 232 7.20 -29.76 9.78
CA ARG A 232 6.47 -30.95 9.39
C ARG A 232 7.23 -32.19 9.86
N LEU A 233 6.56 -33.01 10.68
CA LEU A 233 7.16 -34.20 11.27
C LEU A 233 7.00 -35.41 10.37
N SER A 234 7.97 -36.33 10.42
CA SER A 234 7.92 -37.60 9.68
C SER A 234 6.93 -38.59 10.27
N LYS A 235 6.57 -38.47 11.56
CA LYS A 235 5.62 -39.32 12.26
C LYS A 235 4.70 -38.47 13.16
N LYS A 236 3.47 -38.96 13.35
CA LYS A 236 2.47 -38.33 14.23
C LYS A 236 2.93 -38.38 15.69
N LEU A 237 2.93 -37.23 16.35
CA LEU A 237 3.24 -37.12 17.78
C LEU A 237 1.95 -37.07 18.60
N LYS A 238 1.97 -37.76 19.76
CA LYS A 238 0.92 -37.68 20.78
C LYS A 238 1.54 -37.00 22.01
N ASN A 239 1.19 -35.74 22.26
CA ASN A 239 1.52 -34.96 23.48
C ASN A 239 2.96 -35.14 24.04
N PRO A 240 3.99 -34.73 23.36
CA PRO A 240 5.34 -34.88 23.84
C PRO A 240 5.61 -34.00 25.07
N SER A 241 6.26 -34.56 26.08
CA SER A 241 6.50 -33.91 27.40
C SER A 241 7.34 -32.60 27.28
N PHE A 242 8.20 -32.49 26.27
CA PHE A 242 9.02 -31.28 26.05
C PHE A 242 8.19 -30.04 25.66
N MET A 243 6.98 -30.22 25.09
CA MET A 243 6.11 -29.08 24.75
C MET A 243 5.51 -28.39 25.96
N LYS A 244 5.32 -29.13 27.08
CA LYS A 244 4.78 -28.57 28.34
C LYS A 244 5.72 -27.49 28.92
N LYS A 245 7.01 -27.56 28.63
CA LYS A 245 8.04 -26.65 29.13
C LYS A 245 8.23 -25.40 28.23
N ASN A 246 7.67 -25.39 27.02
CA ASN A 246 7.92 -24.31 26.06
C ASN A 246 6.61 -23.78 25.46
N LYS A 247 6.08 -22.69 26.02
CA LYS A 247 4.82 -22.04 25.62
C LYS A 247 4.79 -21.55 24.16
N LYS A 248 5.96 -21.46 23.50
CA LYS A 248 6.08 -21.03 22.10
C LYS A 248 5.82 -22.16 21.10
N ILE A 249 5.75 -23.41 21.55
CA ILE A 249 5.59 -24.60 20.71
C ILE A 249 4.19 -25.18 20.89
N SER A 250 3.47 -25.36 19.80
CA SER A 250 2.17 -26.06 19.79
C SER A 250 2.14 -27.12 18.69
N LEU A 251 1.36 -28.16 18.90
CA LEU A 251 1.12 -29.22 17.90
C LEU A 251 -0.21 -28.92 17.22
N THR A 252 -0.26 -29.05 15.89
CA THR A 252 -1.52 -28.93 15.15
C THR A 252 -2.44 -30.13 15.41
N GLU A 253 -3.73 -29.97 15.18
CA GLU A 253 -4.76 -31.02 15.45
C GLU A 253 -4.46 -32.37 14.79
N ASN A 254 -3.80 -32.34 13.61
CA ASN A 254 -3.39 -33.56 12.92
C ASN A 254 -2.20 -34.29 13.56
N GLY A 255 -1.50 -33.68 14.51
CA GLY A 255 -0.32 -34.22 15.19
C GLY A 255 0.93 -34.39 14.33
N MET A 256 0.94 -33.84 13.10
CA MET A 256 2.02 -33.98 12.12
C MET A 256 2.82 -32.69 11.93
N THR A 257 2.41 -31.57 12.51
CA THR A 257 3.07 -30.28 12.32
C THR A 257 3.22 -29.56 13.66
N LEU A 258 4.44 -29.14 13.96
CA LEU A 258 4.72 -28.24 15.08
C LEU A 258 4.59 -26.79 14.60
N LYS A 259 3.86 -26.00 15.34
CA LYS A 259 3.71 -24.55 15.16
C LYS A 259 4.53 -23.83 16.23
N LEU A 260 5.49 -23.03 15.80
CA LEU A 260 6.38 -22.24 16.64
C LEU A 260 6.06 -20.76 16.43
N VAL A 261 5.64 -20.07 17.48
CA VAL A 261 5.20 -18.67 17.40
C VAL A 261 6.25 -17.74 18.03
N GLY A 262 6.63 -16.68 17.30
CA GLY A 262 7.51 -15.61 17.81
C GLY A 262 8.99 -16.02 17.92
N ILE A 263 9.44 -16.95 17.09
CA ILE A 263 10.86 -17.35 17.01
C ILE A 263 11.58 -16.48 15.98
N ASN A 264 12.64 -15.81 16.41
CA ASN A 264 13.45 -14.96 15.54
C ASN A 264 14.53 -15.81 14.85
N ASN A 265 14.58 -15.79 13.51
CA ASN A 265 15.61 -16.52 12.74
C ASN A 265 17.06 -16.01 13.00
N LYS A 266 17.20 -14.85 13.66
CA LYS A 266 18.51 -14.31 14.08
C LYS A 266 18.96 -14.82 15.45
N SER A 267 18.09 -15.47 16.22
CA SER A 267 18.42 -16.09 17.49
C SER A 267 18.66 -17.58 17.28
N ASN A 268 19.54 -18.18 18.06
CA ASN A 268 19.81 -19.64 18.07
C ASN A 268 18.57 -20.47 18.52
N GLU A 269 17.37 -19.84 18.61
CA GLU A 269 16.15 -20.48 19.11
C GLU A 269 15.68 -21.61 18.17
N LEU A 270 15.69 -21.38 16.83
CA LEU A 270 15.30 -22.42 15.89
C LEU A 270 16.28 -23.61 15.94
N GLN A 271 17.59 -23.32 16.02
CA GLN A 271 18.61 -24.33 16.17
C GLN A 271 18.44 -25.15 17.46
N SER A 272 18.11 -24.48 18.54
CA SER A 272 17.83 -25.14 19.84
C SER A 272 16.62 -26.08 19.76
N ILE A 273 15.58 -25.70 19.01
CA ILE A 273 14.39 -26.54 18.82
C ILE A 273 14.72 -27.72 17.91
N VAL A 274 15.46 -27.51 16.81
CA VAL A 274 15.92 -28.61 15.95
C VAL A 274 16.77 -29.60 16.73
N ASN A 275 17.68 -29.14 17.56
CA ASN A 275 18.48 -29.99 18.45
C ASN A 275 17.62 -30.75 19.45
N LEU A 276 16.58 -30.10 20.03
CA LEU A 276 15.64 -30.73 20.94
C LEU A 276 14.84 -31.85 20.27
N LEU A 277 14.40 -31.66 19.02
CA LEU A 277 13.71 -32.68 18.23
C LEU A 277 14.64 -33.86 17.95
N SER A 278 15.89 -33.61 17.55
CA SER A 278 16.88 -34.65 17.29
C SER A 278 17.22 -35.45 18.55
N GLN A 279 17.38 -34.81 19.71
CA GLN A 279 17.62 -35.46 21.00
C GLN A 279 16.47 -36.38 21.45
N ASN A 280 15.24 -36.05 21.03
CA ASN A 280 14.06 -36.85 21.31
C ASN A 280 13.74 -37.87 20.20
N GLY A 281 14.64 -38.06 19.21
CA GLY A 281 14.44 -39.03 18.11
C GLY A 281 13.30 -38.66 17.15
N ILE A 282 12.95 -37.36 17.08
CA ILE A 282 11.85 -36.86 16.24
C ILE A 282 12.42 -36.35 14.93
N ALA A 283 12.17 -37.12 13.86
CA ALA A 283 12.56 -36.71 12.50
C ALA A 283 11.50 -35.78 11.89
N PHE A 284 11.95 -34.83 11.09
CA PHE A 284 11.11 -33.89 10.35
C PHE A 284 11.48 -33.87 8.87
N THR A 285 10.53 -33.51 8.01
CA THR A 285 10.69 -33.51 6.56
C THR A 285 10.82 -32.09 5.99
N GLU A 286 10.27 -31.08 6.67
CA GLU A 286 10.17 -29.75 6.12
C GLU A 286 10.12 -28.70 7.23
N ILE A 287 10.75 -27.54 7.01
CA ILE A 287 10.66 -26.37 7.87
C ILE A 287 10.19 -25.20 7.01
N ASN A 288 8.99 -24.69 7.28
CA ASN A 288 8.42 -23.55 6.60
C ASN A 288 8.21 -22.40 7.60
N THR A 289 8.65 -21.20 7.26
CA THR A 289 8.39 -20.00 8.07
C THR A 289 7.37 -19.12 7.34
N ALA A 290 6.22 -18.94 7.95
CA ALA A 290 5.21 -17.99 7.51
C ALA A 290 5.22 -16.77 8.42
N VAL A 291 5.09 -15.60 7.82
CA VAL A 291 4.85 -14.36 8.57
C VAL A 291 3.35 -14.21 8.72
N SER A 292 2.87 -14.24 9.96
CA SER A 292 1.44 -14.04 10.24
C SER A 292 1.23 -12.64 10.82
N TYR A 293 0.45 -11.83 10.12
CA TYR A 293 0.05 -10.49 10.54
C TYR A 293 -1.24 -10.50 11.37
N THR A 294 -1.56 -11.61 12.04
CA THR A 294 -2.83 -11.88 12.76
C THR A 294 -3.15 -10.91 13.90
N HIS A 295 -2.28 -9.96 14.23
CA HIS A 295 -2.53 -8.92 15.23
C HIS A 295 -2.89 -7.56 14.64
N LEU A 296 -2.85 -7.39 13.32
CA LEU A 296 -3.48 -6.29 12.60
C LEU A 296 -4.93 -6.66 12.21
N THR A 297 -5.67 -7.30 13.11
CA THR A 297 -7.11 -7.14 13.08
C THR A 297 -7.39 -5.70 13.48
N LEU A 298 -7.27 -4.80 12.49
CA LEU A 298 -7.96 -3.53 12.55
C LEU A 298 -9.41 -3.90 12.88
N PRO A 299 -10.05 -3.34 13.93
CA PRO A 299 -11.39 -3.72 14.30
C PRO A 299 -12.29 -3.56 13.07
N THR A 300 -12.60 -4.68 12.43
CA THR A 300 -13.65 -4.72 11.44
C THR A 300 -14.93 -4.59 12.25
N ASN A 301 -15.62 -3.46 12.15
CA ASN A 301 -17.00 -3.35 12.59
C ASN A 301 -17.79 -4.42 11.83
N ARG A 302 -17.89 -5.61 12.44
CA ARG A 302 -19.03 -6.49 12.23
C ARG A 302 -20.02 -6.07 13.30
N GLU A 303 -21.05 -5.45 12.84
CA GLU A 303 -22.41 -5.34 13.38
C GLU A 303 -23.00 -3.98 12.98
N VAL A 304 -23.72 -3.96 11.90
CA VAL A 304 -25.16 -3.63 11.82
C VAL A 304 -25.67 -4.27 10.54
#